data_70951a1703606d4b33534fb738d337f5
#
_entry.id   70951a1703606d4b33534fb738d337f5
#
_cell.length_a   1.000
_cell.length_b   1.000
_cell.length_c   1.000
_cell.angle_alpha   90.00
_cell.angle_beta   90.00
_cell.angle_gamma   90.00
#
_symmetry.space_group_name_H-M   'P 1'
#
loop_
_entity.id
_entity.type
_entity.pdbx_description
1 polymer ?
#
loop_
_entity_poly.entity_id
_entity_poly.type
_entity_poly.pdbx_seq_one_letter_code
_entity_poly.pdbx_strand_id
1 'polypeptide(L)'
;MLKLKLTFLLFLVAAMPAWASYLLIPMDETQRNHLKAYGIAYYALQREVEVTWLLNYRGGSFMMKYADALERESRLRGVTVEVIADGQSTAILSEIADASVNMDAVRLQKAPKIAVYSPKTKLPWDDAVTLVMTYAEIPYDVVYDEEVMAGVLPTYDWLHLHHEDFTGQYGKFWGNYRNAQWYIEDVRDQEARAHKLGFSKVSQLKLAVCHKIRDFVMGGGFLFAMCSAPDSYDVALAAENVDICDVMFDGDPMQPNAQELLDFSKCFAFKDFRISTNPAEYEISTIDIDDRSRMKTINEKNDFFTLFEFSAKWDWVPTMLTQNHTRIIHGFMGQTTAFRRNTIKSSALVLAENKELGEVRYLHGEYGKGTWTFLGGHDPEDYRHFVGDPPTDLSLYPNSPGYRLILNNILFPAAKKEKHKT
;
A
#
# COMPACT_ATOMS: atom_id res chain seq x y z
N MET A 1 -32.73 -55.09 32.83
CA MET A 1 -32.99 -54.53 31.49
C MET A 1 -33.22 -53.00 31.50
N LEU A 2 -33.62 -52.37 32.61
CA LEU A 2 -33.88 -50.93 32.68
C LEU A 2 -32.59 -50.07 32.72
N LYS A 3 -31.52 -50.53 33.36
CA LYS A 3 -30.20 -49.82 33.47
C LYS A 3 -29.44 -49.70 32.13
N LEU A 4 -29.62 -50.63 31.21
CA LEU A 4 -28.96 -50.61 29.89
C LEU A 4 -29.63 -49.61 28.90
N LYS A 5 -30.92 -49.33 29.03
CA LYS A 5 -31.66 -48.39 28.22
C LYS A 5 -31.35 -46.90 28.60
N LEU A 6 -31.00 -46.65 29.86
CA LEU A 6 -30.66 -45.31 30.35
C LEU A 6 -29.27 -44.88 29.90
N THR A 7 -28.31 -45.81 29.79
CA THR A 7 -26.93 -45.54 29.31
C THR A 7 -26.89 -45.24 27.83
N PHE A 8 -27.79 -45.84 27.02
CA PHE A 8 -27.88 -45.56 25.58
C PHE A 8 -28.54 -44.21 25.30
N LEU A 9 -29.43 -43.73 26.15
CA LEU A 9 -30.08 -42.43 26.03
C LEU A 9 -29.10 -41.28 26.38
N LEU A 10 -28.20 -41.48 27.32
CA LEU A 10 -27.16 -40.50 27.67
C LEU A 10 -26.07 -40.34 26.59
N PHE A 11 -25.79 -41.36 25.80
CA PHE A 11 -24.84 -41.27 24.68
C PHE A 11 -25.44 -40.56 23.42
N LEU A 12 -26.77 -40.53 23.26
CA LEU A 12 -27.43 -39.86 22.15
C LEU A 12 -27.53 -38.34 22.32
N VAL A 13 -27.39 -37.83 23.56
CA VAL A 13 -27.41 -36.37 23.84
C VAL A 13 -26.05 -35.71 23.61
N ALA A 14 -24.97 -36.47 23.48
CA ALA A 14 -23.60 -35.92 23.30
C ALA A 14 -23.19 -35.64 21.84
N ALA A 15 -24.02 -35.98 20.88
CA ALA A 15 -23.77 -35.71 19.45
C ALA A 15 -24.69 -34.60 18.92
N MET A 16 -24.73 -33.45 19.57
CA MET A 16 -25.22 -32.26 18.87
C MET A 16 -24.26 -31.98 17.73
N PRO A 17 -24.71 -31.89 16.47
CA PRO A 17 -23.87 -31.44 15.38
C PRO A 17 -23.35 -30.04 15.77
N ALA A 18 -22.02 -29.89 15.87
CA ALA A 18 -21.41 -28.59 16.00
C ALA A 18 -21.74 -27.82 14.71
N TRP A 19 -22.76 -26.96 14.77
CA TRP A 19 -23.15 -26.15 13.63
C TRP A 19 -21.96 -25.26 13.26
N ALA A 20 -21.66 -25.20 11.97
CA ALA A 20 -20.69 -24.28 11.42
C ALA A 20 -21.08 -22.85 11.78
N SER A 21 -20.31 -22.16 12.59
CA SER A 21 -20.66 -20.82 13.08
C SER A 21 -19.73 -19.74 12.57
N TYR A 22 -18.47 -20.11 12.25
CA TYR A 22 -17.48 -19.21 11.71
C TYR A 22 -16.67 -19.83 10.57
N LEU A 23 -16.18 -18.96 9.70
CA LEU A 23 -15.19 -19.27 8.69
C LEU A 23 -13.86 -18.63 9.14
N LEU A 24 -12.82 -19.46 9.28
CA LEU A 24 -11.46 -19.04 9.54
C LEU A 24 -10.66 -19.16 8.24
N ILE A 25 -10.00 -18.09 7.83
CA ILE A 25 -9.05 -18.04 6.72
C ILE A 25 -7.65 -17.98 7.32
N PRO A 26 -6.92 -19.10 7.42
CA PRO A 26 -5.55 -19.09 7.93
C PRO A 26 -4.64 -18.32 6.98
N MET A 27 -3.63 -17.66 7.53
CA MET A 27 -2.65 -16.89 6.76
C MET A 27 -1.21 -17.37 7.01
N ASP A 28 -1.07 -18.56 7.53
CA ASP A 28 0.18 -19.32 7.67
C ASP A 28 0.48 -20.13 6.39
N GLU A 29 1.46 -21.02 6.45
CA GLU A 29 1.90 -21.87 5.34
C GLU A 29 0.82 -22.86 4.84
N THR A 30 -0.28 -23.02 5.56
CA THR A 30 -1.42 -23.84 5.10
C THR A 30 -2.29 -23.14 4.08
N GLN A 31 -2.14 -21.82 3.94
CA GLN A 31 -2.87 -21.05 2.92
C GLN A 31 -2.30 -21.28 1.53
N ARG A 32 -3.17 -21.64 0.59
CA ARG A 32 -2.77 -21.83 -0.81
C ARG A 32 -2.61 -20.54 -1.58
N ASN A 33 -3.37 -19.51 -1.21
CA ASN A 33 -3.37 -18.24 -1.90
C ASN A 33 -3.62 -17.09 -0.91
N HIS A 34 -2.53 -16.52 -0.38
CA HIS A 34 -2.59 -15.38 0.54
C HIS A 34 -3.23 -14.16 -0.11
N LEU A 35 -2.89 -13.86 -1.37
CA LEU A 35 -3.36 -12.64 -2.02
C LEU A 35 -4.88 -12.68 -2.21
N LYS A 36 -5.44 -13.80 -2.67
CA LYS A 36 -6.89 -13.96 -2.80
C LYS A 36 -7.63 -14.07 -1.48
N ALA A 37 -6.95 -14.45 -0.39
CA ALA A 37 -7.53 -14.44 0.95
C ALA A 37 -7.95 -13.02 1.39
N TYR A 38 -7.15 -12.00 1.07
CA TYR A 38 -7.54 -10.58 1.25
C TYR A 38 -8.75 -10.22 0.41
N GLY A 39 -8.83 -10.73 -0.82
CA GLY A 39 -10.00 -10.56 -1.69
C GLY A 39 -11.27 -11.15 -1.09
N ILE A 40 -11.19 -12.31 -0.41
CA ILE A 40 -12.34 -12.89 0.32
C ILE A 40 -12.74 -12.04 1.52
N ALA A 41 -11.77 -11.53 2.30
CA ALA A 41 -12.06 -10.61 3.40
C ALA A 41 -12.76 -9.34 2.89
N TYR A 42 -12.26 -8.75 1.81
CA TYR A 42 -12.88 -7.60 1.17
C TYR A 42 -14.30 -7.91 0.63
N TYR A 43 -14.48 -9.07 -0.01
CA TYR A 43 -15.78 -9.54 -0.52
C TYR A 43 -16.82 -9.72 0.59
N ALA A 44 -16.40 -10.19 1.77
CA ALA A 44 -17.27 -10.28 2.95
C ALA A 44 -17.69 -8.88 3.43
N LEU A 45 -16.74 -7.94 3.53
CA LEU A 45 -17.02 -6.55 3.92
C LEU A 45 -17.97 -5.83 2.95
N GLN A 46 -17.88 -6.09 1.64
CA GLN A 46 -18.81 -5.55 0.65
C GLN A 46 -20.27 -6.05 0.85
N ARG A 47 -20.43 -7.17 1.53
CA ARG A 47 -21.73 -7.78 1.87
C ARG A 47 -22.17 -7.53 3.29
N GLU A 48 -21.55 -6.52 3.92
CA GLU A 48 -21.83 -6.12 5.29
C GLU A 48 -21.56 -7.23 6.32
N VAL A 49 -20.75 -8.23 5.96
CA VAL A 49 -20.27 -9.24 6.90
C VAL A 49 -19.01 -8.72 7.57
N GLU A 50 -19.09 -8.53 8.88
CA GLU A 50 -17.95 -8.12 9.70
C GLU A 50 -16.85 -9.17 9.65
N VAL A 51 -15.60 -8.73 9.45
CA VAL A 51 -14.41 -9.57 9.45
C VAL A 51 -13.56 -9.21 10.67
N THR A 52 -13.12 -10.21 11.42
CA THR A 52 -12.11 -10.02 12.48
C THR A 52 -10.75 -10.39 11.93
N TRP A 53 -9.83 -9.41 11.90
CA TRP A 53 -8.44 -9.65 11.55
C TRP A 53 -7.68 -10.05 12.81
N LEU A 54 -7.19 -11.28 12.84
CA LEU A 54 -6.50 -11.87 13.98
C LEU A 54 -5.00 -11.60 13.84
N LEU A 55 -4.53 -10.46 14.35
CA LEU A 55 -3.15 -10.00 14.21
C LEU A 55 -2.19 -10.99 14.88
N ASN A 56 -1.16 -11.39 14.15
CA ASN A 56 -0.15 -12.37 14.51
C ASN A 56 -0.66 -13.81 14.77
N TYR A 57 -1.97 -14.04 14.79
CA TYR A 57 -2.51 -15.39 14.90
C TYR A 57 -2.40 -16.09 13.55
N ARG A 58 -1.61 -17.18 13.48
CA ARG A 58 -1.39 -17.96 12.27
C ARG A 58 -1.09 -17.08 11.04
N GLY A 59 -0.15 -16.15 11.18
CA GLY A 59 0.27 -15.25 10.09
C GLY A 59 -0.67 -14.06 9.82
N GLY A 60 -1.62 -13.75 10.73
CA GLY A 60 -2.59 -12.66 10.57
C GLY A 60 -3.87 -13.11 9.87
N SER A 61 -4.52 -14.13 10.40
CA SER A 61 -5.72 -14.79 9.86
C SER A 61 -6.95 -13.89 9.87
N PHE A 62 -7.94 -14.23 9.04
CA PHE A 62 -9.25 -13.59 9.06
C PHE A 62 -10.31 -14.56 9.60
N MET A 63 -11.22 -14.05 10.42
CA MET A 63 -12.35 -14.81 10.94
C MET A 63 -13.65 -14.03 10.73
N MET A 64 -14.70 -14.70 10.28
CA MET A 64 -16.00 -14.09 10.02
C MET A 64 -17.12 -15.08 10.28
N LYS A 65 -18.35 -14.61 10.41
CA LYS A 65 -19.52 -15.49 10.51
C LYS A 65 -19.63 -16.37 9.28
N TYR A 66 -19.95 -17.64 9.52
CA TYR A 66 -20.16 -18.61 8.44
C TYR A 66 -21.34 -18.22 7.55
N ALA A 67 -21.12 -18.32 6.27
CA ALA A 67 -22.15 -18.29 5.25
C ALA A 67 -21.73 -19.19 4.08
N ASP A 68 -22.65 -20.03 3.57
CA ASP A 68 -22.39 -20.92 2.43
C ASP A 68 -21.83 -20.17 1.20
N ALA A 69 -22.26 -18.94 1.00
CA ALA A 69 -21.77 -18.10 -0.10
C ALA A 69 -20.28 -17.76 0.06
N LEU A 70 -19.84 -17.44 1.28
CA LEU A 70 -18.43 -17.11 1.57
C LEU A 70 -17.53 -18.34 1.45
N GLU A 71 -17.96 -19.49 1.97
CA GLU A 71 -17.21 -20.75 1.82
C GLU A 71 -17.07 -21.14 0.35
N ARG A 72 -18.18 -21.08 -0.41
CA ARG A 72 -18.18 -21.39 -1.85
C ARG A 72 -17.27 -20.46 -2.62
N GLU A 73 -17.34 -19.15 -2.38
CA GLU A 73 -16.49 -18.15 -3.02
C GLU A 73 -15.00 -18.38 -2.70
N SER A 74 -14.69 -18.69 -1.45
CA SER A 74 -13.32 -19.04 -1.04
C SER A 74 -12.78 -20.23 -1.81
N ARG A 75 -13.59 -21.29 -1.95
CA ARG A 75 -13.20 -22.48 -2.73
C ARG A 75 -13.02 -22.18 -4.22
N LEU A 76 -13.90 -21.37 -4.81
CA LEU A 76 -13.80 -20.96 -6.22
C LEU A 76 -12.54 -20.17 -6.50
N ARG A 77 -12.12 -19.31 -5.58
CA ARG A 77 -10.88 -18.53 -5.71
C ARG A 77 -9.62 -19.29 -5.27
N GLY A 78 -9.74 -20.54 -4.82
CA GLY A 78 -8.61 -21.38 -4.37
C GLY A 78 -8.07 -21.00 -3.00
N VAL A 79 -8.85 -20.29 -2.18
CA VAL A 79 -8.47 -19.88 -0.82
C VAL A 79 -8.78 -21.02 0.17
N THR A 80 -7.79 -21.37 1.00
CA THR A 80 -7.96 -22.34 2.08
C THR A 80 -8.82 -21.72 3.19
N VAL A 81 -9.84 -22.44 3.64
CA VAL A 81 -10.72 -22.03 4.73
C VAL A 81 -11.01 -23.20 5.67
N GLU A 82 -11.22 -22.88 6.93
CA GLU A 82 -11.60 -23.81 7.99
C GLU A 82 -12.98 -23.40 8.52
N VAL A 83 -13.91 -24.34 8.50
CA VAL A 83 -15.24 -24.15 9.09
C VAL A 83 -15.16 -24.56 10.56
N ILE A 84 -15.39 -23.62 11.47
CA ILE A 84 -15.20 -23.82 12.90
C ILE A 84 -16.50 -23.56 13.69
N ALA A 85 -16.64 -24.26 14.81
CA ALA A 85 -17.75 -24.10 15.75
C ALA A 85 -17.56 -22.89 16.68
N ASP A 86 -18.64 -22.42 17.32
CA ASP A 86 -18.61 -21.32 18.30
C ASP A 86 -17.58 -21.54 19.41
N GLY A 87 -17.47 -22.77 19.93
CA GLY A 87 -16.50 -23.11 20.96
C GLY A 87 -15.05 -22.93 20.51
N GLN A 88 -14.74 -23.26 19.24
CA GLN A 88 -13.42 -23.07 18.67
C GLN A 88 -13.11 -21.58 18.43
N SER A 89 -14.06 -20.81 17.91
CA SER A 89 -13.86 -19.36 17.75
C SER A 89 -13.66 -18.66 19.10
N THR A 90 -14.41 -19.06 20.14
CA THR A 90 -14.23 -18.56 21.50
C THR A 90 -12.84 -18.91 22.06
N ALA A 91 -12.36 -20.12 21.85
CA ALA A 91 -11.03 -20.54 22.30
C ALA A 91 -9.92 -19.72 21.61
N ILE A 92 -10.02 -19.50 20.28
CA ILE A 92 -9.09 -18.64 19.52
C ILE A 92 -9.07 -17.22 20.08
N LEU A 93 -10.23 -16.61 20.28
CA LEU A 93 -10.31 -15.25 20.81
C LEU A 93 -9.80 -15.17 22.27
N SER A 94 -9.99 -16.22 23.06
CA SER A 94 -9.46 -16.28 24.44
C SER A 94 -7.92 -16.42 24.45
N GLU A 95 -7.35 -17.20 23.54
CA GLU A 95 -5.90 -17.29 23.34
C GLU A 95 -5.32 -15.93 22.94
N ILE A 96 -5.93 -15.26 21.97
CA ILE A 96 -5.50 -13.93 21.49
C ILE A 96 -5.62 -12.88 22.60
N ALA A 97 -6.63 -12.96 23.45
CA ALA A 97 -6.85 -12.02 24.56
C ALA A 97 -5.84 -12.18 25.70
N ASP A 98 -5.11 -13.27 25.78
CA ASP A 98 -4.09 -13.50 26.83
C ASP A 98 -3.01 -12.41 26.75
N ALA A 99 -2.71 -11.79 27.90
CA ALA A 99 -1.75 -10.70 27.99
C ALA A 99 -0.30 -11.12 27.66
N SER A 100 0.02 -12.40 27.75
CA SER A 100 1.37 -12.93 27.50
C SER A 100 1.70 -13.14 26.03
N VAL A 101 0.68 -13.13 25.13
CA VAL A 101 0.88 -13.34 23.69
C VAL A 101 0.88 -12.03 22.93
N ASN A 102 1.72 -11.90 21.91
CA ASN A 102 1.75 -10.75 20.99
C ASN A 102 0.75 -10.93 19.86
N MET A 103 -0.55 -10.94 20.20
CA MET A 103 -1.66 -11.08 19.26
C MET A 103 -2.77 -10.11 19.63
N ASP A 104 -3.59 -9.71 18.65
CA ASP A 104 -4.82 -8.93 18.88
C ASP A 104 -5.88 -9.27 17.83
N ALA A 105 -7.12 -8.90 18.10
CA ALA A 105 -8.27 -9.12 17.21
C ALA A 105 -8.88 -7.78 16.81
N VAL A 106 -8.64 -7.35 15.58
CA VAL A 106 -9.14 -6.08 15.03
C VAL A 106 -10.37 -6.31 14.19
N ARG A 107 -11.44 -5.56 14.47
CA ARG A 107 -12.69 -5.63 13.71
C ARG A 107 -12.62 -4.75 12.48
N LEU A 108 -12.86 -5.35 11.30
CA LEU A 108 -13.05 -4.68 10.03
C LEU A 108 -14.56 -4.59 9.76
N GLN A 109 -15.07 -3.38 9.50
CA GLN A 109 -16.52 -3.15 9.48
C GLN A 109 -17.07 -2.82 8.10
N LYS A 110 -16.28 -2.21 7.23
CA LYS A 110 -16.72 -1.71 5.92
C LYS A 110 -15.64 -1.92 4.88
N ALA A 111 -16.03 -2.36 3.68
CA ALA A 111 -15.11 -2.36 2.55
C ALA A 111 -14.69 -0.92 2.20
N PRO A 112 -13.39 -0.60 2.17
CA PRO A 112 -12.93 0.72 1.77
C PRO A 112 -13.29 1.02 0.32
N LYS A 113 -13.69 2.25 0.03
CA LYS A 113 -13.83 2.73 -1.33
C LYS A 113 -12.47 3.23 -1.82
N ILE A 114 -11.98 2.64 -2.91
CA ILE A 114 -10.59 2.75 -3.36
C ILE A 114 -10.51 3.61 -4.62
N ALA A 115 -9.60 4.59 -4.62
CA ALA A 115 -9.19 5.35 -5.80
C ALA A 115 -7.72 5.07 -6.13
N VAL A 116 -7.42 4.97 -7.42
CA VAL A 116 -6.06 4.92 -7.96
C VAL A 116 -5.85 6.17 -8.81
N TYR A 117 -4.85 6.98 -8.46
CA TYR A 117 -4.46 8.14 -9.24
C TYR A 117 -3.54 7.70 -10.38
N SER A 118 -4.06 7.68 -11.58
CA SER A 118 -3.33 7.24 -12.77
C SER A 118 -3.88 7.92 -14.02
N PRO A 119 -3.03 8.23 -15.03
CA PRO A 119 -3.51 8.73 -16.31
C PRO A 119 -4.40 7.69 -17.00
N LYS A 120 -5.34 8.18 -17.79
CA LYS A 120 -6.25 7.31 -18.58
C LYS A 120 -5.56 6.67 -19.79
N THR A 121 -4.41 7.18 -20.18
CA THR A 121 -3.56 6.64 -21.23
C THR A 121 -2.67 5.53 -20.68
N LYS A 122 -2.53 4.43 -21.43
CA LYS A 122 -1.64 3.34 -21.01
C LYS A 122 -0.18 3.78 -21.13
N LEU A 123 0.51 3.85 -20.00
CA LEU A 123 1.95 4.06 -19.96
C LEU A 123 2.71 2.76 -20.26
N PRO A 124 4.02 2.82 -20.63
CA PRO A 124 4.82 1.65 -20.97
C PRO A 124 5.25 0.80 -19.76
N TRP A 125 4.74 1.06 -18.57
CA TRP A 125 4.95 0.29 -17.33
C TRP A 125 3.62 -0.05 -16.67
N ASP A 126 3.61 -1.04 -15.82
CA ASP A 126 2.46 -1.48 -15.05
C ASP A 126 2.51 -0.98 -13.60
N ASP A 127 1.41 -1.16 -12.90
CA ASP A 127 1.21 -0.77 -11.50
C ASP A 127 0.96 -2.02 -10.66
N ALA A 128 1.92 -2.34 -9.78
CA ALA A 128 1.85 -3.49 -8.89
C ALA A 128 0.60 -3.49 -7.99
N VAL A 129 0.08 -2.32 -7.63
CA VAL A 129 -1.10 -2.20 -6.75
C VAL A 129 -2.38 -2.54 -7.52
N THR A 130 -2.57 -2.00 -8.72
CA THR A 130 -3.70 -2.36 -9.58
C THR A 130 -3.64 -3.82 -10.01
N LEU A 131 -2.44 -4.34 -10.24
CA LEU A 131 -2.22 -5.73 -10.56
C LEU A 131 -2.69 -6.66 -9.44
N VAL A 132 -2.28 -6.41 -8.19
CA VAL A 132 -2.70 -7.26 -7.06
C VAL A 132 -4.18 -7.08 -6.72
N MET A 133 -4.75 -5.89 -6.85
CA MET A 133 -6.19 -5.69 -6.66
C MET A 133 -6.99 -6.47 -7.69
N THR A 134 -6.57 -6.44 -8.95
CA THR A 134 -7.20 -7.21 -10.03
C THR A 134 -7.11 -8.71 -9.76
N TYR A 135 -5.93 -9.21 -9.36
CA TYR A 135 -5.74 -10.62 -9.02
C TYR A 135 -6.57 -11.07 -7.82
N ALA A 136 -6.65 -10.24 -6.77
CA ALA A 136 -7.43 -10.49 -5.56
C ALA A 136 -8.93 -10.19 -5.74
N GLU A 137 -9.33 -9.68 -6.92
CA GLU A 137 -10.72 -9.28 -7.24
C GLU A 137 -11.26 -8.20 -6.29
N ILE A 138 -10.43 -7.20 -5.98
CA ILE A 138 -10.77 -6.01 -5.20
C ILE A 138 -11.05 -4.86 -6.17
N PRO A 139 -12.27 -4.30 -6.22
CA PRO A 139 -12.62 -3.23 -7.14
C PRO A 139 -11.99 -1.89 -6.72
N TYR A 140 -11.67 -1.06 -7.72
CA TYR A 140 -11.15 0.29 -7.54
C TYR A 140 -11.63 1.20 -8.69
N ASP A 141 -11.64 2.51 -8.45
CA ASP A 141 -11.91 3.52 -9.45
C ASP A 141 -10.59 4.23 -9.84
N VAL A 142 -10.40 4.52 -11.12
CA VAL A 142 -9.28 5.32 -11.60
C VAL A 142 -9.71 6.79 -11.62
N VAL A 143 -8.92 7.64 -10.98
CA VAL A 143 -9.06 9.10 -10.95
C VAL A 143 -7.77 9.75 -11.42
N TYR A 144 -7.86 10.93 -12.05
CA TYR A 144 -6.68 11.66 -12.45
C TYR A 144 -6.86 13.17 -12.18
N ASP A 145 -6.05 14.02 -12.80
CA ASP A 145 -6.02 15.45 -12.53
C ASP A 145 -7.42 16.09 -12.57
N GLU A 146 -8.23 15.78 -13.58
CA GLU A 146 -9.55 16.38 -13.75
C GLU A 146 -10.51 16.00 -12.61
N GLU A 147 -10.57 14.72 -12.25
CA GLU A 147 -11.45 14.23 -11.18
C GLU A 147 -10.98 14.76 -9.82
N VAL A 148 -9.66 14.77 -9.57
CA VAL A 148 -9.09 15.30 -8.32
C VAL A 148 -9.37 16.80 -8.19
N MET A 149 -9.17 17.57 -9.24
CA MET A 149 -9.47 19.01 -9.25
C MET A 149 -10.97 19.29 -9.11
N ALA A 150 -11.83 18.40 -9.64
CA ALA A 150 -13.29 18.47 -9.43
C ALA A 150 -13.73 18.12 -8.00
N GLY A 151 -12.82 17.64 -7.15
CA GLY A 151 -13.08 17.42 -5.73
C GLY A 151 -13.70 16.05 -5.39
N VAL A 152 -13.41 15.00 -6.15
CA VAL A 152 -14.00 13.65 -5.91
C VAL A 152 -13.36 12.90 -4.73
N LEU A 153 -12.13 13.25 -4.32
CA LEU A 153 -11.36 12.48 -3.32
C LEU A 153 -12.11 12.24 -2.01
N PRO A 154 -12.88 13.19 -1.43
CA PRO A 154 -13.61 12.94 -0.20
C PRO A 154 -14.68 11.83 -0.27
N THR A 155 -15.00 11.33 -1.47
CA THR A 155 -15.93 10.20 -1.65
C THR A 155 -15.24 8.83 -1.52
N TYR A 156 -13.92 8.81 -1.39
CA TYR A 156 -13.10 7.62 -1.23
C TYR A 156 -12.55 7.52 0.19
N ASP A 157 -12.21 6.29 0.60
CA ASP A 157 -11.56 6.02 1.88
C ASP A 157 -10.03 5.91 1.70
N TRP A 158 -9.57 5.41 0.53
CA TRP A 158 -8.17 5.12 0.25
C TRP A 158 -7.76 5.59 -1.14
N LEU A 159 -6.58 6.20 -1.25
CA LEU A 159 -5.99 6.71 -2.47
C LEU A 159 -4.60 6.12 -2.68
N HIS A 160 -4.35 5.60 -3.89
CA HIS A 160 -3.04 5.13 -4.33
C HIS A 160 -2.37 6.08 -5.30
N LEU A 161 -1.06 6.32 -5.07
CA LEU A 161 -0.15 7.00 -5.99
C LEU A 161 1.00 6.04 -6.31
N HIS A 162 1.35 5.85 -7.59
CA HIS A 162 2.45 4.95 -7.94
C HIS A 162 3.66 5.73 -8.48
N HIS A 163 3.86 5.73 -9.77
CA HIS A 163 5.02 6.32 -10.45
C HIS A 163 4.76 7.73 -10.99
N GLU A 164 3.75 8.41 -10.49
CA GLU A 164 3.42 9.75 -10.95
C GLU A 164 4.44 10.79 -10.47
N ASP A 165 4.78 11.70 -11.38
CA ASP A 165 5.61 12.86 -11.07
C ASP A 165 4.75 14.08 -10.73
N PHE A 166 4.85 14.54 -9.51
CA PHE A 166 4.16 15.73 -9.01
C PHE A 166 4.99 17.03 -9.16
N THR A 167 6.23 16.92 -9.65
CA THR A 167 7.12 18.10 -9.80
C THR A 167 6.93 18.82 -11.12
N GLY A 168 6.35 18.15 -12.14
CA GLY A 168 6.24 18.67 -13.51
C GLY A 168 7.49 18.43 -14.35
N GLN A 169 8.38 17.54 -13.93
CA GLN A 169 9.58 17.16 -14.68
C GLN A 169 9.40 15.87 -15.50
N TYR A 170 8.16 15.42 -15.67
CA TYR A 170 7.77 14.26 -16.50
C TYR A 170 8.54 12.98 -16.12
N GLY A 171 8.64 12.68 -14.82
CA GLY A 171 9.31 11.52 -14.28
C GLY A 171 10.83 11.50 -14.47
N LYS A 172 11.43 12.64 -14.83
CA LYS A 172 12.86 12.75 -15.17
C LYS A 172 13.30 11.85 -16.34
N PHE A 173 12.35 11.48 -17.20
CA PHE A 173 12.62 10.64 -18.37
C PHE A 173 13.29 11.37 -19.54
N TRP A 174 13.39 12.70 -19.50
CA TRP A 174 13.92 13.52 -20.58
C TRP A 174 15.30 13.05 -21.04
N GLY A 175 16.23 12.75 -20.14
CA GLY A 175 17.58 12.33 -20.45
C GLY A 175 17.65 11.14 -21.41
N ASN A 176 16.83 10.13 -21.17
CA ASN A 176 16.86 8.86 -21.91
C ASN A 176 15.76 8.77 -22.99
N TYR A 177 14.62 9.44 -22.82
CA TYR A 177 13.41 9.18 -23.61
C TYR A 177 12.84 10.41 -24.34
N ARG A 178 13.53 11.57 -24.33
CA ARG A 178 13.03 12.80 -24.99
C ARG A 178 12.64 12.66 -26.46
N ASN A 179 13.16 11.65 -27.16
CA ASN A 179 12.85 11.35 -28.56
C ASN A 179 11.88 10.16 -28.71
N ALA A 180 11.48 9.50 -27.63
CA ALA A 180 10.53 8.41 -27.67
C ALA A 180 9.11 8.95 -27.89
N GLN A 181 8.36 8.29 -28.78
CA GLN A 181 7.01 8.75 -29.15
C GLN A 181 6.09 8.84 -27.95
N TRP A 182 6.10 7.81 -27.08
CA TRP A 182 5.28 7.82 -25.86
C TRP A 182 5.59 8.99 -24.92
N TYR A 183 6.87 9.37 -24.76
CA TYR A 183 7.26 10.52 -23.92
C TYR A 183 6.77 11.84 -24.50
N ILE A 184 6.91 12.03 -25.82
CA ILE A 184 6.44 13.25 -26.50
C ILE A 184 4.91 13.37 -26.39
N GLU A 185 4.19 12.27 -26.50
CA GLU A 185 2.73 12.23 -26.34
C GLU A 185 2.33 12.54 -24.91
N ASP A 186 2.99 11.93 -23.92
CA ASP A 186 2.73 12.17 -22.49
C ASP A 186 2.94 13.63 -22.10
N VAL A 187 4.05 14.25 -22.52
CA VAL A 187 4.31 15.68 -22.29
C VAL A 187 3.18 16.54 -22.86
N ARG A 188 2.78 16.32 -24.13
CA ARG A 188 1.70 17.06 -24.78
C ARG A 188 0.36 16.90 -24.05
N ASP A 189 0.05 15.69 -23.63
CA ASP A 189 -1.19 15.38 -22.92
C ASP A 189 -1.24 16.09 -21.55
N GLN A 190 -0.14 16.10 -20.83
CA GLN A 190 -0.05 16.78 -19.53
C GLN A 190 -0.12 18.30 -19.69
N GLU A 191 0.56 18.89 -20.68
CA GLU A 191 0.47 20.33 -21.01
C GLU A 191 -0.96 20.72 -21.40
N ALA A 192 -1.58 19.95 -22.31
CA ALA A 192 -2.96 20.20 -22.75
C ALA A 192 -3.96 20.13 -21.57
N ARG A 193 -3.74 19.22 -20.66
CA ARG A 193 -4.56 19.06 -19.44
C ARG A 193 -4.36 20.23 -18.48
N ALA A 194 -3.12 20.66 -18.26
CA ALA A 194 -2.82 21.83 -17.44
C ALA A 194 -3.56 23.08 -17.99
N HIS A 195 -3.43 23.34 -19.27
CA HIS A 195 -4.13 24.46 -19.93
C HIS A 195 -5.65 24.34 -19.84
N LYS A 196 -6.21 23.15 -20.06
CA LYS A 196 -7.65 22.89 -19.94
C LYS A 196 -8.18 23.20 -18.54
N LEU A 197 -7.38 22.94 -17.51
CA LEU A 197 -7.73 23.19 -16.11
C LEU A 197 -7.36 24.61 -15.64
N GLY A 198 -6.83 25.47 -16.53
CA GLY A 198 -6.55 26.87 -16.24
C GLY A 198 -5.15 27.16 -15.69
N PHE A 199 -4.23 26.20 -15.78
CA PHE A 199 -2.83 26.36 -15.36
C PHE A 199 -1.92 26.65 -16.55
N SER A 200 -0.91 27.49 -16.36
CA SER A 200 0.06 27.82 -17.41
C SER A 200 1.21 26.79 -17.50
N LYS A 201 1.46 26.03 -16.44
CA LYS A 201 2.51 25.02 -16.34
C LYS A 201 1.96 23.72 -15.74
N VAL A 202 2.56 22.58 -16.12
CA VAL A 202 2.23 21.27 -15.55
C VAL A 202 2.59 21.23 -14.06
N SER A 203 3.71 21.79 -13.64
CA SER A 203 4.12 21.88 -12.23
C SER A 203 3.07 22.58 -11.36
N GLN A 204 2.42 23.63 -11.86
CA GLN A 204 1.34 24.32 -11.14
C GLN A 204 0.10 23.45 -10.96
N LEU A 205 -0.32 22.73 -12.01
CA LEU A 205 -1.42 21.76 -11.92
C LEU A 205 -1.08 20.65 -10.91
N LYS A 206 0.11 20.07 -11.01
CA LYS A 206 0.53 18.96 -10.13
C LYS A 206 0.60 19.42 -8.67
N LEU A 207 1.08 20.61 -8.39
CA LEU A 207 1.04 21.18 -7.03
C LEU A 207 -0.40 21.36 -6.53
N ALA A 208 -1.31 21.85 -7.37
CA ALA A 208 -2.73 21.97 -6.99
C ALA A 208 -3.35 20.60 -6.68
N VAL A 209 -2.99 19.56 -7.43
CA VAL A 209 -3.36 18.16 -7.15
C VAL A 209 -2.78 17.70 -5.82
N CYS A 210 -1.49 17.97 -5.54
CA CYS A 210 -0.87 17.66 -4.25
C CYS A 210 -1.63 18.29 -3.07
N HIS A 211 -2.08 19.54 -3.21
CA HIS A 211 -2.90 20.19 -2.20
C HIS A 211 -4.25 19.49 -1.98
N LYS A 212 -4.93 19.05 -3.05
CA LYS A 212 -6.17 18.26 -2.93
C LYS A 212 -5.95 16.93 -2.24
N ILE A 213 -4.83 16.25 -2.53
CA ILE A 213 -4.44 14.99 -1.87
C ILE A 213 -4.12 15.26 -0.39
N ARG A 214 -3.36 16.31 -0.08
CA ARG A 214 -3.07 16.74 1.29
C ARG A 214 -4.37 17.00 2.09
N ASP A 215 -5.32 17.73 1.49
CA ASP A 215 -6.62 18.04 2.11
C ASP A 215 -7.45 16.76 2.35
N PHE A 216 -7.40 15.81 1.41
CA PHE A 216 -8.02 14.50 1.56
C PHE A 216 -7.47 13.75 2.78
N VAL A 217 -6.15 13.67 2.91
CA VAL A 217 -5.50 13.03 4.09
C VAL A 217 -5.83 13.79 5.36
N MET A 218 -5.73 15.13 5.36
CA MET A 218 -6.06 15.97 6.50
C MET A 218 -7.51 15.76 6.97
N GLY A 219 -8.42 15.49 6.04
CA GLY A 219 -9.84 15.20 6.30
C GLY A 219 -10.13 13.82 6.89
N GLY A 220 -9.19 12.88 6.82
CA GLY A 220 -9.33 11.51 7.32
C GLY A 220 -9.11 10.41 6.27
N GLY A 221 -8.69 10.78 5.06
CA GLY A 221 -8.35 9.82 4.00
C GLY A 221 -7.05 9.06 4.27
N PHE A 222 -6.91 7.92 3.62
CA PHE A 222 -5.74 7.05 3.70
C PHE A 222 -4.97 7.11 2.39
N LEU A 223 -3.73 7.62 2.44
CA LEU A 223 -2.83 7.71 1.30
C LEU A 223 -1.84 6.55 1.31
N PHE A 224 -1.69 5.87 0.18
CA PHE A 224 -0.64 4.90 -0.06
C PHE A 224 0.13 5.27 -1.32
N ALA A 225 1.44 5.44 -1.23
CA ALA A 225 2.28 5.80 -2.35
C ALA A 225 3.48 4.85 -2.49
N MET A 226 3.81 4.53 -3.74
CA MET A 226 4.93 3.68 -4.12
C MET A 226 5.78 4.32 -5.22
N CYS A 227 6.90 3.71 -5.52
CA CYS A 227 7.82 4.07 -6.59
C CYS A 227 8.28 5.54 -6.48
N SER A 228 8.19 6.34 -7.54
CA SER A 228 8.60 7.75 -7.54
C SER A 228 7.60 8.71 -6.89
N ALA A 229 6.36 8.26 -6.65
CA ALA A 229 5.35 9.14 -6.08
C ALA A 229 5.69 9.68 -4.68
N PRO A 230 6.24 8.92 -3.72
CA PRO A 230 6.66 9.45 -2.42
C PRO A 230 7.67 10.60 -2.50
N ASP A 231 8.67 10.47 -3.37
CA ASP A 231 9.70 11.49 -3.59
C ASP A 231 9.09 12.72 -4.26
N SER A 232 8.50 12.56 -5.44
CA SER A 232 7.96 13.66 -6.22
C SER A 232 6.86 14.44 -5.50
N TYR A 233 6.02 13.75 -4.71
CA TYR A 233 4.95 14.38 -3.92
C TYR A 233 5.51 15.31 -2.83
N ASP A 234 6.46 14.82 -2.03
CA ASP A 234 7.06 15.63 -0.96
C ASP A 234 7.95 16.74 -1.54
N VAL A 235 8.65 16.51 -2.66
CA VAL A 235 9.40 17.55 -3.36
C VAL A 235 8.48 18.65 -3.88
N ALA A 236 7.35 18.30 -4.51
CA ALA A 236 6.36 19.27 -4.97
C ALA A 236 5.79 20.12 -3.83
N LEU A 237 5.49 19.50 -2.68
CA LEU A 237 5.02 20.22 -1.50
C LEU A 237 6.10 21.16 -0.93
N ALA A 238 7.36 20.72 -0.86
CA ALA A 238 8.47 21.57 -0.40
C ALA A 238 8.70 22.76 -1.31
N ALA A 239 8.44 22.58 -2.62
CA ALA A 239 8.60 23.60 -3.65
C ALA A 239 7.32 24.43 -3.90
N GLU A 240 6.37 24.51 -2.97
CA GLU A 240 5.06 25.16 -3.13
C GLU A 240 5.14 26.57 -3.73
N ASN A 241 6.22 27.33 -3.45
CA ASN A 241 6.42 28.69 -3.95
C ASN A 241 7.73 28.85 -4.72
N VAL A 242 8.30 27.76 -5.22
CA VAL A 242 9.63 27.72 -5.83
C VAL A 242 9.55 26.98 -7.17
N ASP A 243 10.01 27.63 -8.24
CA ASP A 243 10.14 26.95 -9.52
C ASP A 243 11.39 26.06 -9.53
N ILE A 244 11.18 24.75 -9.61
CA ILE A 244 12.25 23.73 -9.65
C ILE A 244 12.37 23.06 -11.03
N CYS A 245 11.55 23.48 -12.01
CA CYS A 245 11.62 22.99 -13.38
C CYS A 245 12.64 23.82 -14.19
N ASP A 246 13.44 23.16 -15.01
CA ASP A 246 14.36 23.82 -15.91
C ASP A 246 13.80 23.88 -17.34
N VAL A 247 14.41 24.70 -18.19
CA VAL A 247 13.98 25.06 -19.57
C VAL A 247 13.48 23.87 -20.39
N MET A 248 14.07 22.68 -20.24
CA MET A 248 13.68 21.50 -21.01
C MET A 248 12.33 20.89 -20.56
N PHE A 249 11.82 21.28 -19.40
CA PHE A 249 10.56 20.76 -18.85
C PHE A 249 9.39 21.73 -19.11
N ASP A 250 9.59 23.04 -18.93
CA ASP A 250 8.47 23.99 -19.00
C ASP A 250 8.77 25.29 -19.78
N GLY A 251 9.98 25.40 -20.37
CA GLY A 251 10.37 26.47 -21.29
C GLY A 251 11.02 27.68 -20.65
N ASP A 252 11.09 27.79 -19.32
CA ASP A 252 11.83 28.84 -18.61
C ASP A 252 12.82 28.28 -17.58
N PRO A 253 13.81 29.06 -17.14
CA PRO A 253 14.83 28.55 -16.24
C PRO A 253 14.30 28.37 -14.82
N MET A 254 14.79 27.33 -14.16
CA MET A 254 14.55 27.09 -12.72
C MET A 254 14.92 28.36 -11.90
N GLN A 255 14.16 28.58 -10.82
CA GLN A 255 14.41 29.71 -9.93
C GLN A 255 15.82 29.66 -9.33
N PRO A 256 16.60 30.75 -9.40
CA PRO A 256 17.89 30.83 -8.71
C PRO A 256 17.75 30.52 -7.23
N ASN A 257 18.68 29.74 -6.67
CA ASN A 257 18.68 29.31 -5.27
C ASN A 257 17.42 28.49 -4.88
N ALA A 258 16.81 27.75 -5.80
CA ALA A 258 15.62 26.94 -5.54
C ALA A 258 15.82 26.01 -4.33
N GLN A 259 17.00 25.40 -4.21
CA GLN A 259 17.30 24.49 -3.08
C GLN A 259 17.17 25.16 -1.71
N GLU A 260 17.61 26.41 -1.56
CA GLU A 260 17.59 27.16 -0.30
C GLU A 260 16.20 27.67 0.06
N LEU A 261 15.28 27.68 -0.89
CA LEU A 261 13.92 28.18 -0.74
C LEU A 261 12.89 27.09 -0.44
N LEU A 262 13.31 25.82 -0.44
CA LEU A 262 12.41 24.70 -0.13
C LEU A 262 11.90 24.77 1.32
N ASP A 263 10.60 24.57 1.50
CA ASP A 263 9.97 24.48 2.83
C ASP A 263 9.66 23.04 3.21
N PHE A 264 10.58 22.36 3.84
CA PHE A 264 10.42 20.99 4.29
C PHE A 264 9.30 20.79 5.33
N SER A 265 8.80 21.86 5.96
CA SER A 265 7.67 21.73 6.89
C SER A 265 6.40 21.26 6.20
N LYS A 266 6.26 21.48 4.90
CA LYS A 266 5.14 21.07 4.05
C LYS A 266 5.12 19.59 3.72
N CYS A 267 6.27 18.93 3.74
CA CYS A 267 6.40 17.51 3.40
C CYS A 267 5.73 16.60 4.41
N PHE A 268 5.31 15.42 3.96
CA PHE A 268 4.77 14.38 4.83
C PHE A 268 5.89 13.60 5.54
N ALA A 269 6.80 13.02 4.77
CA ALA A 269 7.81 12.07 5.26
C ALA A 269 9.22 12.65 5.34
N PHE A 270 9.59 13.59 4.44
CA PHE A 270 11.00 13.89 4.20
C PHE A 270 11.38 15.34 4.55
N LYS A 271 12.67 15.53 4.80
CA LYS A 271 13.31 16.82 5.10
C LYS A 271 14.79 16.81 4.70
N ASP A 272 15.39 17.97 4.63
CA ASP A 272 16.85 18.18 4.42
C ASP A 272 17.40 17.45 3.17
N PHE A 273 16.53 17.12 2.21
CA PHE A 273 16.93 16.54 0.93
C PHE A 273 17.42 17.62 -0.05
N ARG A 274 18.16 17.20 -1.06
CA ARG A 274 18.60 18.04 -2.16
C ARG A 274 17.86 17.62 -3.43
N ILE A 275 17.33 18.59 -4.17
CA ILE A 275 16.75 18.35 -5.50
C ILE A 275 17.86 18.11 -6.52
N SER A 276 17.64 17.20 -7.47
CA SER A 276 18.50 17.03 -8.63
C SER A 276 18.17 18.08 -9.68
N THR A 277 19.13 18.95 -9.98
CA THR A 277 19.00 19.99 -11.02
C THR A 277 19.51 19.54 -12.38
N ASN A 278 20.12 18.35 -12.46
CA ASN A 278 20.59 17.78 -13.73
C ASN A 278 19.44 17.06 -14.45
N PRO A 279 18.98 17.54 -15.63
CA PRO A 279 17.87 16.89 -16.34
C PRO A 279 18.20 15.52 -16.92
N ALA A 280 19.49 15.16 -16.98
CA ALA A 280 19.93 13.83 -17.41
C ALA A 280 19.96 12.79 -16.29
N GLU A 281 19.81 13.22 -15.04
CA GLU A 281 19.63 12.33 -13.89
C GLU A 281 18.19 11.87 -13.81
N TYR A 282 18.01 10.61 -13.39
CA TYR A 282 16.71 9.99 -13.26
C TYR A 282 16.03 10.29 -11.92
N GLU A 283 16.86 10.48 -10.89
CA GLU A 283 16.42 10.79 -9.54
C GLU A 283 15.90 12.24 -9.45
N ILE A 284 14.78 12.43 -8.75
CA ILE A 284 14.17 13.75 -8.49
C ILE A 284 14.94 14.46 -7.38
N SER A 285 15.32 13.70 -6.35
CA SER A 285 16.04 14.23 -5.19
C SER A 285 16.95 13.21 -4.53
N THR A 286 17.64 13.64 -3.47
CA THR A 286 18.42 12.73 -2.61
C THR A 286 17.56 11.99 -1.58
N ILE A 287 16.26 12.04 -1.64
CA ILE A 287 15.38 11.15 -0.88
C ILE A 287 15.65 9.71 -1.30
N ASP A 288 15.67 9.49 -2.60
CA ASP A 288 15.97 8.18 -3.18
C ASP A 288 17.45 7.82 -3.03
N ILE A 289 17.71 6.54 -2.96
CA ILE A 289 19.04 5.97 -3.02
C ILE A 289 19.38 5.72 -4.49
N ASP A 290 20.47 6.30 -4.96
CA ASP A 290 20.94 6.24 -6.34
C ASP A 290 20.92 4.81 -6.91
N ASP A 291 19.97 4.57 -7.81
CA ASP A 291 19.75 3.27 -8.45
C ASP A 291 20.91 2.85 -9.37
N ARG A 292 21.57 3.77 -10.02
CA ARG A 292 22.62 3.44 -11.01
C ARG A 292 23.83 2.78 -10.39
N SER A 293 24.20 3.20 -9.19
CA SER A 293 25.28 2.54 -8.44
C SER A 293 24.79 1.21 -7.85
N ARG A 294 23.52 1.14 -7.44
CA ARG A 294 22.90 -0.06 -6.87
C ARG A 294 22.65 -1.15 -7.89
N MET A 295 22.08 -0.83 -9.06
CA MET A 295 21.81 -1.82 -10.12
C MET A 295 23.05 -2.63 -10.53
N LYS A 296 24.27 -2.13 -10.28
CA LYS A 296 25.51 -2.86 -10.53
C LYS A 296 25.86 -3.86 -9.43
N THR A 297 25.37 -3.66 -8.23
CA THR A 297 25.75 -4.40 -7.02
C THR A 297 24.62 -5.22 -6.42
N ILE A 298 23.37 -4.83 -6.65
CA ILE A 298 22.19 -5.54 -6.16
C ILE A 298 21.82 -6.68 -7.09
N ASN A 299 21.42 -7.77 -6.48
CA ASN A 299 20.87 -8.96 -7.14
C ASN A 299 19.79 -9.55 -6.22
N GLU A 300 19.04 -10.50 -6.73
CA GLU A 300 17.95 -11.17 -6.03
C GLU A 300 18.30 -11.65 -4.60
N LYS A 301 19.56 -11.97 -4.33
CA LYS A 301 19.98 -12.47 -3.02
C LYS A 301 20.20 -11.39 -1.98
N ASN A 302 20.62 -10.19 -2.40
CA ASN A 302 20.96 -9.08 -1.51
C ASN A 302 19.94 -7.94 -1.53
N ASP A 303 18.94 -7.99 -2.42
CA ASP A 303 17.82 -7.07 -2.43
C ASP A 303 16.73 -7.59 -1.48
N PHE A 304 16.82 -7.18 -0.23
CA PHE A 304 15.83 -7.51 0.81
C PHE A 304 15.71 -6.40 1.83
N PHE A 305 14.61 -6.42 2.56
CA PHE A 305 14.41 -5.60 3.76
C PHE A 305 13.69 -6.39 4.84
N THR A 306 13.78 -5.94 6.08
CA THR A 306 13.20 -6.61 7.23
C THR A 306 12.06 -5.78 7.81
N LEU A 307 10.91 -6.40 8.02
CA LEU A 307 9.78 -5.80 8.72
C LEU A 307 10.08 -5.69 10.21
N PHE A 308 9.71 -4.56 10.80
CA PHE A 308 9.76 -4.38 12.25
C PHE A 308 8.71 -5.27 12.94
N GLU A 309 9.04 -5.68 14.14
CA GLU A 309 8.13 -6.40 15.03
C GLU A 309 7.53 -5.41 16.02
N PHE A 310 6.23 -5.21 15.92
CA PHE A 310 5.45 -4.35 16.80
C PHE A 310 4.55 -5.19 17.70
N SER A 311 4.13 -4.62 18.82
CA SER A 311 3.16 -5.24 19.71
C SER A 311 1.75 -5.13 19.10
N ALA A 312 1.14 -6.26 18.78
CA ALA A 312 -0.23 -6.27 18.28
C ALA A 312 -1.23 -5.67 19.29
N LYS A 313 -0.92 -5.71 20.60
CA LYS A 313 -1.78 -5.17 21.66
C LYS A 313 -1.65 -3.66 21.84
N TRP A 314 -0.45 -3.10 21.65
CA TRP A 314 -0.15 -1.71 21.92
C TRP A 314 0.05 -0.86 20.66
N ASP A 315 0.61 -1.49 19.62
CA ASP A 315 0.98 -0.86 18.36
C ASP A 315 0.20 -1.50 17.20
N TRP A 316 -1.12 -1.61 17.34
CA TRP A 316 -1.97 -2.35 16.40
C TRP A 316 -1.89 -1.81 14.96
N VAL A 317 -1.70 -0.48 14.76
CA VAL A 317 -1.58 0.14 13.43
C VAL A 317 -0.33 -0.36 12.70
N PRO A 318 0.89 -0.23 13.25
CA PRO A 318 2.08 -0.80 12.64
C PRO A 318 1.97 -2.32 12.45
N THR A 319 1.38 -3.02 13.43
CA THR A 319 1.19 -4.48 13.34
C THR A 319 0.28 -4.86 12.18
N MET A 320 -0.84 -4.15 11.94
CA MET A 320 -1.70 -4.39 10.78
C MET A 320 -0.93 -4.20 9.47
N LEU A 321 -0.18 -3.10 9.34
CA LEU A 321 0.55 -2.76 8.12
C LEU A 321 1.71 -3.72 7.82
N THR A 322 2.25 -4.37 8.84
CA THR A 322 3.37 -5.33 8.72
C THR A 322 2.96 -6.79 8.81
N GLN A 323 1.64 -7.11 8.84
CA GLN A 323 1.20 -8.51 8.88
C GLN A 323 1.73 -9.31 7.72
N ASN A 324 2.51 -10.34 8.02
CA ASN A 324 3.08 -11.23 7.01
C ASN A 324 3.39 -12.61 7.60
N HIS A 325 3.58 -13.61 6.72
CA HIS A 325 4.05 -14.95 7.09
C HIS A 325 5.58 -15.03 7.13
N THR A 326 6.28 -14.03 6.61
CA THR A 326 7.73 -13.86 6.72
C THR A 326 8.08 -12.42 7.08
N ARG A 327 9.19 -12.23 7.76
CA ARG A 327 9.71 -10.89 8.14
C ARG A 327 10.70 -10.34 7.12
N ILE A 328 11.28 -11.19 6.27
CA ILE A 328 12.23 -10.80 5.23
C ILE A 328 11.47 -10.75 3.92
N ILE A 329 11.53 -9.59 3.28
CA ILE A 329 10.87 -9.32 2.01
C ILE A 329 11.96 -9.08 0.97
N HIS A 330 11.86 -9.73 -0.17
CA HIS A 330 12.75 -9.57 -1.31
C HIS A 330 12.09 -8.77 -2.42
N GLY A 331 12.90 -8.20 -3.32
CA GLY A 331 12.43 -7.49 -4.49
C GLY A 331 12.12 -6.01 -4.25
N PHE A 332 11.20 -5.46 -5.04
CA PHE A 332 10.82 -4.05 -5.04
C PHE A 332 11.84 -3.11 -5.70
N MET A 333 12.66 -3.58 -6.64
CA MET A 333 13.46 -2.65 -7.42
C MET A 333 12.59 -1.76 -8.31
N GLY A 334 13.11 -0.59 -8.61
CA GLY A 334 12.47 0.41 -9.45
C GLY A 334 12.91 1.82 -9.06
N GLN A 335 12.33 2.84 -9.67
CA GLN A 335 12.57 4.24 -9.30
C GLN A 335 12.12 4.46 -7.85
N THR A 336 12.91 5.19 -7.07
CA THR A 336 12.76 5.35 -5.62
C THR A 336 12.65 4.01 -4.91
N THR A 337 13.66 3.19 -5.10
CA THR A 337 13.75 1.84 -4.53
C THR A 337 13.79 1.86 -3.01
N ALA A 338 14.44 2.86 -2.41
CA ALA A 338 14.59 3.02 -0.97
C ALA A 338 14.82 4.48 -0.60
N PHE A 339 14.52 4.82 0.63
CA PHE A 339 14.65 6.16 1.18
C PHE A 339 15.93 6.29 2.02
N ARG A 340 16.66 7.38 1.85
CA ARG A 340 17.81 7.71 2.71
C ARG A 340 17.34 8.04 4.12
N ARG A 341 17.85 7.33 5.11
CA ARG A 341 17.45 7.50 6.51
C ARG A 341 17.60 8.94 7.02
N ASN A 342 18.64 9.67 6.62
CA ASN A 342 18.89 11.05 7.08
C ASN A 342 17.90 12.08 6.52
N THR A 343 17.14 11.74 5.48
CA THR A 343 16.09 12.61 4.94
C THR A 343 14.73 12.40 5.60
N ILE A 344 14.56 11.37 6.44
CA ILE A 344 13.28 11.02 7.03
C ILE A 344 13.01 11.89 8.26
N LYS A 345 11.81 12.45 8.35
CA LYS A 345 11.34 13.19 9.53
C LYS A 345 11.18 12.26 10.73
N SER A 346 11.45 12.77 11.93
CA SER A 346 11.27 12.04 13.19
C SER A 346 9.80 11.69 13.50
N SER A 347 8.85 12.34 12.84
CA SER A 347 7.42 12.04 12.93
C SER A 347 7.00 10.84 12.10
N ALA A 348 7.83 10.39 11.16
CA ALA A 348 7.56 9.22 10.35
C ALA A 348 7.99 7.94 11.09
N LEU A 349 7.10 6.96 11.12
CA LEU A 349 7.36 5.64 11.68
C LEU A 349 7.99 4.75 10.59
N VAL A 350 9.15 4.15 10.90
CA VAL A 350 9.83 3.21 10.01
C VAL A 350 9.26 1.81 10.24
N LEU A 351 8.55 1.28 9.25
CA LEU A 351 7.93 -0.05 9.28
C LEU A 351 8.85 -1.15 8.75
N ALA A 352 9.77 -0.81 7.82
CA ALA A 352 10.74 -1.76 7.29
C ALA A 352 12.01 -1.05 6.80
N GLU A 353 13.13 -1.76 6.93
CA GLU A 353 14.45 -1.27 6.52
C GLU A 353 15.43 -2.40 6.20
N ASN A 354 16.44 -2.08 5.42
CA ASN A 354 17.68 -2.85 5.34
C ASN A 354 18.73 -2.15 6.20
N LYS A 355 19.00 -2.67 7.40
CA LYS A 355 19.95 -2.07 8.35
C LYS A 355 21.40 -2.14 7.87
N GLU A 356 21.76 -3.18 7.13
CA GLU A 356 23.12 -3.38 6.62
C GLU A 356 23.49 -2.32 5.58
N LEU A 357 22.50 -1.95 4.75
CA LEU A 357 22.67 -0.93 3.73
C LEU A 357 22.29 0.48 4.21
N GLY A 358 21.70 0.61 5.41
CA GLY A 358 21.21 1.90 5.92
C GLY A 358 20.00 2.46 5.17
N GLU A 359 19.20 1.59 4.55
CA GLU A 359 18.10 1.93 3.68
C GLU A 359 16.74 1.70 4.35
N VAL A 360 15.85 2.67 4.22
CA VAL A 360 14.47 2.54 4.67
C VAL A 360 13.57 2.25 3.47
N ARG A 361 12.67 1.26 3.62
CA ARG A 361 11.80 0.82 2.53
C ARG A 361 10.33 1.13 2.77
N TYR A 362 9.90 1.23 4.02
CA TYR A 362 8.50 1.33 4.36
C TYR A 362 8.29 2.31 5.51
N LEU A 363 7.49 3.34 5.26
CA LEU A 363 7.21 4.45 6.16
C LEU A 363 5.71 4.60 6.38
N HIS A 364 5.33 5.05 7.58
CA HIS A 364 3.98 5.41 7.92
C HIS A 364 3.95 6.69 8.76
N GLY A 365 2.87 7.46 8.63
CA GLY A 365 2.64 8.62 9.48
C GLY A 365 1.20 9.11 9.44
N GLU A 366 0.91 10.05 10.33
CA GLU A 366 -0.38 10.72 10.42
C GLU A 366 -0.29 12.13 9.86
N TYR A 367 -1.38 12.62 9.26
CA TYR A 367 -1.52 14.00 8.85
C TYR A 367 -2.98 14.45 9.04
N GLY A 368 -3.21 15.36 9.96
CA GLY A 368 -4.57 15.76 10.36
C GLY A 368 -5.36 14.61 10.99
N LYS A 369 -6.42 14.16 10.31
CA LYS A 369 -7.28 13.05 10.76
C LYS A 369 -6.98 11.74 10.01
N GLY A 370 -6.22 11.81 8.95
CA GLY A 370 -5.88 10.66 8.11
C GLY A 370 -4.44 10.20 8.29
N THR A 371 -4.06 9.27 7.45
CA THR A 371 -2.72 8.66 7.48
C THR A 371 -2.15 8.56 6.07
N TRP A 372 -0.84 8.45 6.02
CA TRP A 372 -0.10 8.18 4.80
C TRP A 372 0.87 7.02 5.02
N THR A 373 1.14 6.28 3.97
CA THR A 373 2.09 5.17 3.96
C THR A 373 2.88 5.20 2.66
N PHE A 374 4.20 5.22 2.76
CA PHE A 374 5.13 5.25 1.63
C PHE A 374 5.94 3.95 1.60
N LEU A 375 5.91 3.25 0.48
CA LEU A 375 6.64 2.01 0.24
C LEU A 375 7.62 2.22 -0.92
N GLY A 376 8.90 2.08 -0.65
CA GLY A 376 9.95 2.20 -1.68
C GLY A 376 9.97 0.97 -2.59
N GLY A 377 10.15 1.22 -3.89
CA GLY A 377 10.21 0.20 -4.93
C GLY A 377 8.96 0.12 -5.80
N HIS A 378 9.02 -0.74 -6.81
CA HIS A 378 8.00 -0.84 -7.85
C HIS A 378 7.19 -2.14 -7.78
N ASP A 379 7.80 -3.27 -8.08
CA ASP A 379 7.15 -4.58 -8.11
C ASP A 379 7.79 -5.54 -7.10
N PRO A 380 7.00 -6.15 -6.19
CA PRO A 380 7.53 -7.08 -5.18
C PRO A 380 8.23 -8.33 -5.71
N GLU A 381 7.86 -8.81 -6.89
CA GLU A 381 8.39 -10.05 -7.47
C GLU A 381 9.25 -9.83 -8.71
N ASP A 382 9.39 -8.57 -9.14
CA ASP A 382 10.29 -8.17 -10.22
C ASP A 382 11.39 -7.24 -9.68
N TYR A 383 12.57 -7.80 -9.43
CA TYR A 383 13.71 -7.03 -8.92
C TYR A 383 14.50 -6.30 -10.01
N ARG A 384 14.11 -6.42 -11.28
CA ARG A 384 14.75 -5.79 -12.44
C ARG A 384 13.76 -5.17 -13.41
N HIS A 385 12.69 -4.61 -12.94
CA HIS A 385 11.68 -4.04 -13.80
C HIS A 385 12.23 -2.98 -14.76
N PHE A 386 11.99 -3.19 -16.05
CA PHE A 386 12.35 -2.26 -17.12
C PHE A 386 11.11 -1.79 -17.86
N VAL A 387 11.18 -0.56 -18.40
CA VAL A 387 10.13 -0.03 -19.26
C VAL A 387 9.84 -0.99 -20.42
N GLY A 388 8.61 -1.47 -20.50
CA GLY A 388 8.16 -2.40 -21.54
C GLY A 388 8.24 -3.88 -21.17
N ASP A 389 8.68 -4.24 -19.97
CA ASP A 389 8.58 -5.59 -19.46
C ASP A 389 7.11 -6.02 -19.35
N PRO A 390 6.78 -7.30 -19.53
CA PRO A 390 5.43 -7.77 -19.29
C PRO A 390 5.10 -7.69 -17.80
N PRO A 391 3.82 -7.44 -17.43
CA PRO A 391 3.41 -7.45 -16.03
C PRO A 391 3.68 -8.79 -15.36
N THR A 392 3.99 -8.75 -14.06
CA THR A 392 4.21 -9.94 -13.24
C THR A 392 2.98 -10.87 -13.25
N ASP A 393 3.18 -12.15 -13.51
CA ASP A 393 2.10 -13.15 -13.40
C ASP A 393 1.93 -13.59 -11.93
N LEU A 394 0.97 -12.99 -11.23
CA LEU A 394 0.70 -13.28 -9.81
C LEU A 394 0.19 -14.70 -9.56
N SER A 395 -0.19 -15.46 -10.58
CA SER A 395 -0.52 -16.87 -10.41
C SER A 395 0.70 -17.72 -10.03
N LEU A 396 1.90 -17.23 -10.35
CA LEU A 396 3.18 -17.83 -9.95
C LEU A 396 3.59 -17.44 -8.53
N TYR A 397 3.02 -16.37 -7.98
CA TYR A 397 3.37 -15.78 -6.67
C TYR A 397 2.16 -15.60 -5.75
N PRO A 398 1.26 -16.62 -5.59
CA PRO A 398 0.01 -16.48 -4.84
C PRO A 398 0.20 -16.17 -3.35
N ASN A 399 1.41 -16.40 -2.84
CA ASN A 399 1.79 -16.18 -1.46
C ASN A 399 2.88 -15.10 -1.30
N SER A 400 3.03 -14.21 -2.28
CA SER A 400 4.02 -13.13 -2.25
C SER A 400 3.93 -12.29 -0.97
N PRO A 401 4.99 -12.23 -0.17
CA PRO A 401 5.00 -11.42 1.04
C PRO A 401 5.02 -9.92 0.73
N GLY A 402 5.59 -9.52 -0.39
CA GLY A 402 5.64 -8.13 -0.81
C GLY A 402 4.26 -7.60 -1.21
N TYR A 403 3.53 -8.34 -2.03
CA TYR A 403 2.15 -7.99 -2.40
C TYR A 403 1.19 -8.02 -1.19
N ARG A 404 1.47 -8.83 -0.15
CA ARG A 404 0.71 -8.77 1.10
C ARG A 404 0.81 -7.41 1.79
N LEU A 405 1.96 -6.74 1.77
CA LEU A 405 2.12 -5.41 2.36
C LEU A 405 1.19 -4.38 1.69
N ILE A 406 1.03 -4.47 0.37
CA ILE A 406 0.10 -3.65 -0.38
C ILE A 406 -1.35 -3.93 0.08
N LEU A 407 -1.73 -5.20 0.15
CA LEU A 407 -3.08 -5.62 0.56
C LEU A 407 -3.38 -5.28 2.03
N ASN A 408 -2.39 -5.28 2.92
CA ASN A 408 -2.53 -4.76 4.28
C ASN A 408 -3.00 -3.30 4.28
N ASN A 409 -2.39 -2.45 3.45
CA ASN A 409 -2.78 -1.04 3.32
C ASN A 409 -4.20 -0.89 2.80
N ILE A 410 -4.62 -1.74 1.86
CA ILE A 410 -5.97 -1.71 1.28
C ILE A 410 -7.05 -2.05 2.32
N LEU A 411 -6.79 -3.01 3.22
CA LEU A 411 -7.74 -3.36 4.29
C LEU A 411 -7.64 -2.45 5.52
N PHE A 412 -6.54 -1.73 5.69
CA PHE A 412 -6.31 -0.89 6.86
C PHE A 412 -7.44 0.13 7.15
N PRO A 413 -8.03 0.84 6.16
CA PRO A 413 -9.13 1.76 6.41
C PRO A 413 -10.42 1.11 6.93
N ALA A 414 -10.58 -0.20 6.74
CA ALA A 414 -11.75 -0.94 7.23
C ALA A 414 -11.75 -1.13 8.75
N ALA A 415 -10.60 -0.95 9.41
CA ALA A 415 -10.44 -1.16 10.84
C ALA A 415 -11.20 -0.12 11.64
N LYS A 416 -11.95 -0.58 12.63
CA LYS A 416 -12.55 0.31 13.61
C LYS A 416 -11.46 0.83 14.56
N LYS A 417 -11.32 2.17 14.63
CA LYS A 417 -10.48 2.81 15.66
C LYS A 417 -11.12 2.55 17.03
N GLU A 418 -10.61 1.58 17.77
CA GLU A 418 -10.97 1.42 19.18
C GLU A 418 -10.00 2.28 20.01
N LYS A 419 -10.56 3.05 20.96
CA LYS A 419 -9.72 3.72 21.97
C LYS A 419 -9.10 2.63 22.83
N HIS A 420 -7.77 2.60 22.92
CA HIS A 420 -7.11 1.75 23.91
C HIS A 420 -7.68 2.06 25.27
N LYS A 421 -8.14 1.04 25.98
CA LYS A 421 -8.47 1.17 27.41
C LYS A 421 -7.14 1.33 28.14
N THR A 422 -6.84 2.56 28.53
CA THR A 422 -5.78 2.88 29.50
C THR A 422 -6.13 2.27 30.86
#